data_2dcf7959111edaee1fd0ec1b6dd506eb
#
_entry.id   2dcf7959111edaee1fd0ec1b6dd506eb
#
_cell.length_a   1.000
_cell.length_b   1.000
_cell.length_c   1.000
_cell.angle_alpha   90.00
_cell.angle_beta   90.00
_cell.angle_gamma   90.00
#
_symmetry.space_group_name_H-M   'P 1'
#
loop_
_entity.id
_entity.type
_entity.pdbx_description
1 polymer ?
#
loop_
_entity_poly.entity_id
_entity_poly.type
_entity_poly.pdbx_seq_one_letter_code
_entity_poly.pdbx_strand_id
1 'polypeptide(L)'
;LMGHFGIHKKLLKIVQVRHHDAHAAIFFVSPFEEAAVLVMDGHGDETAQSAYIGSGNRLQRLWQSEVSDSLGFLYMAVTAYLGFKPFTEGTVMALAGTGGPKRATV
;
A
#
# COMPACT_ATOMS: atom_id res chain seq x y z
N LEU A 1 -9.37 19.34 -17.14
CA LEU A 1 -9.37 19.48 -15.65
C LEU A 1 -8.78 20.83 -15.19
N MET A 2 -7.69 21.30 -15.79
CA MET A 2 -7.03 22.56 -15.36
C MET A 2 -7.82 23.82 -15.69
N GLY A 3 -8.57 23.86 -16.81
CA GLY A 3 -9.42 25.00 -17.18
C GLY A 3 -10.61 25.22 -16.26
N HIS A 4 -11.05 24.17 -15.55
CA HIS A 4 -12.23 24.24 -14.65
C HIS A 4 -11.94 25.00 -13.34
N PHE A 5 -10.67 25.09 -12.93
CA PHE A 5 -10.25 25.76 -11.70
C PHE A 5 -9.63 27.15 -11.92
N GLY A 6 -9.63 27.67 -13.16
CA GLY A 6 -9.05 28.99 -13.48
C GLY A 6 -7.54 29.10 -13.25
N ILE A 7 -6.83 27.97 -13.17
CA ILE A 7 -5.39 27.93 -12.90
C ILE A 7 -4.62 28.07 -14.20
N HIS A 8 -3.77 29.08 -14.31
CA HIS A 8 -2.88 29.25 -15.46
C HIS A 8 -1.82 28.11 -15.50
N LYS A 9 -1.72 27.41 -16.64
CA LYS A 9 -0.74 26.31 -16.86
C LYS A 9 0.70 26.68 -16.47
N LYS A 10 1.10 27.93 -16.60
CA LYS A 10 2.47 28.42 -16.27
C LYS A 10 2.78 28.43 -14.76
N LEU A 11 1.75 28.34 -13.89
CA LEU A 11 1.91 28.34 -12.44
C LEU A 11 1.86 26.95 -11.82
N LEU A 12 1.58 25.91 -12.62
CA LEU A 12 1.47 24.54 -12.17
C LEU A 12 2.80 23.80 -12.38
N LYS A 13 3.41 23.39 -11.28
CA LYS A 13 4.50 22.41 -11.29
C LYS A 13 3.89 21.05 -10.99
N ILE A 14 3.90 20.15 -11.98
CA ILE A 14 3.45 18.77 -11.80
C ILE A 14 4.69 17.93 -11.49
N VAL A 15 4.64 17.19 -10.39
CA VAL A 15 5.68 16.24 -9.98
C VAL A 15 5.02 14.87 -9.93
N GLN A 16 5.60 13.91 -10.66
CA GLN A 16 5.17 12.52 -10.59
C GLN A 16 5.96 11.82 -9.49
N VAL A 17 5.24 11.12 -8.62
CA VAL A 17 5.81 10.33 -7.52
C VAL A 17 5.38 8.89 -7.72
N ARG A 18 6.26 7.94 -7.45
CA ARG A 18 5.92 6.51 -7.51
C ARG A 18 4.85 6.18 -6.49
N HIS A 19 3.98 5.22 -6.80
CA HIS A 19 2.83 4.84 -5.99
C HIS A 19 3.23 4.52 -4.53
N HIS A 20 4.19 3.62 -4.34
CA HIS A 20 4.64 3.23 -2.99
C HIS A 20 5.40 4.34 -2.25
N ASP A 21 6.12 5.22 -2.97
CA ASP A 21 6.77 6.38 -2.34
C ASP A 21 5.71 7.37 -1.82
N ALA A 22 4.57 7.52 -2.54
CA ALA A 22 3.45 8.34 -2.09
C ALA A 22 2.78 7.75 -0.82
N HIS A 23 2.58 6.44 -0.75
CA HIS A 23 2.10 5.77 0.45
C HIS A 23 3.07 5.92 1.63
N ALA A 24 4.36 5.68 1.39
CA ALA A 24 5.38 5.76 2.44
C ALA A 24 5.57 7.19 2.99
N ALA A 25 5.17 8.22 2.22
CA ALA A 25 5.20 9.61 2.65
C ALA A 25 4.30 9.91 3.88
N ILE A 26 3.43 8.97 4.30
CA ILE A 26 2.71 9.05 5.57
C ILE A 26 3.65 9.21 6.76
N PHE A 27 4.90 8.75 6.63
CA PHE A 27 5.94 8.96 7.64
C PHE A 27 6.07 10.43 8.02
N PHE A 28 6.04 11.36 7.05
CA PHE A 28 6.24 12.80 7.28
C PHE A 28 5.10 13.48 8.06
N VAL A 29 3.95 12.85 8.18
CA VAL A 29 2.81 13.34 8.97
C VAL A 29 2.57 12.46 10.20
N SER A 30 3.42 11.47 10.44
CA SER A 30 3.40 10.63 11.63
C SER A 30 4.12 11.33 12.80
N PRO A 31 3.91 10.89 14.05
CA PRO A 31 4.61 11.44 15.20
C PRO A 31 6.04 10.91 15.37
N PHE A 32 6.55 10.09 14.46
CA PHE A 32 7.83 9.43 14.61
C PHE A 32 8.95 10.26 13.96
N GLU A 33 10.05 10.44 14.66
CA GLU A 33 11.28 11.02 14.10
C GLU A 33 12.08 10.00 13.29
N GLU A 34 11.98 8.72 13.67
CA GLU A 34 12.54 7.58 12.94
C GLU A 34 11.53 6.45 12.93
N ALA A 35 11.37 5.79 11.77
CA ALA A 35 10.51 4.63 11.64
C ALA A 35 10.89 3.76 10.46
N ALA A 36 10.65 2.45 10.58
CA ALA A 36 10.50 1.57 9.45
C ALA A 36 9.07 1.73 8.90
N VAL A 37 8.96 1.90 7.58
CA VAL A 37 7.66 2.01 6.89
C VAL A 37 7.53 0.84 5.92
N LEU A 38 6.48 0.06 6.12
CA LEU A 38 6.15 -1.05 5.24
C LEU A 38 4.90 -0.69 4.44
N VAL A 39 5.00 -0.75 3.12
CA VAL A 39 3.89 -0.57 2.19
C VAL A 39 3.58 -1.92 1.57
N MET A 40 2.32 -2.34 1.69
CA MET A 40 1.81 -3.57 1.09
C MET A 40 0.52 -3.25 0.33
N ASP A 41 0.50 -3.62 -0.94
CA ASP A 41 -0.62 -3.36 -1.83
C ASP A 41 -0.91 -4.60 -2.70
N GLY A 42 -2.03 -4.59 -3.44
CA GLY A 42 -2.26 -5.53 -4.53
C GLY A 42 -1.19 -5.36 -5.59
N HIS A 43 -1.09 -4.18 -6.14
CA HIS A 43 0.06 -3.67 -6.89
C HIS A 43 -0.02 -2.14 -6.97
N GLY A 44 1.15 -1.49 -6.91
CA GLY A 44 1.28 -0.06 -7.18
C GLY A 44 2.39 0.14 -8.21
N ASP A 45 2.06 0.59 -9.41
CA ASP A 45 2.94 0.57 -10.56
C ASP A 45 3.41 -0.88 -10.85
N GLU A 46 4.70 -1.17 -10.72
CA GLU A 46 5.29 -2.52 -10.90
C GLU A 46 5.68 -3.18 -9.56
N THR A 47 5.21 -2.65 -8.43
CA THR A 47 5.64 -3.03 -7.09
C THR A 47 4.43 -3.46 -6.25
N ALA A 48 4.54 -4.58 -5.55
CA ALA A 48 3.51 -5.07 -4.63
C ALA A 48 3.81 -4.72 -3.17
N GLN A 49 5.07 -4.74 -2.78
CA GLN A 49 5.49 -4.44 -1.42
C GLN A 49 6.78 -3.61 -1.44
N SER A 50 6.96 -2.74 -0.45
CA SER A 50 8.17 -1.96 -0.28
C SER A 50 8.44 -1.69 1.19
N ALA A 51 9.72 -1.68 1.56
CA ALA A 51 10.18 -1.29 2.87
C ALA A 51 11.04 -0.04 2.78
N TYR A 52 10.84 0.88 3.72
CA TYR A 52 11.58 2.12 3.82
C TYR A 52 12.08 2.34 5.25
N ILE A 53 13.09 3.17 5.38
CA ILE A 53 13.48 3.81 6.62
C ILE A 53 13.21 5.30 6.50
N GLY A 54 12.46 5.84 7.43
CA GLY A 54 12.22 7.27 7.59
C GLY A 54 13.08 7.82 8.73
N SER A 55 13.74 8.96 8.53
CA SER A 55 14.48 9.68 9.56
C SER A 55 14.45 11.18 9.27
N GLY A 56 13.88 11.94 10.19
CA GLY A 56 13.67 13.38 10.04
C GLY A 56 12.89 13.73 8.76
N ASN A 57 13.52 14.40 7.81
CA ASN A 57 12.91 14.80 6.55
C ASN A 57 13.31 13.88 5.36
N ARG A 58 13.82 12.69 5.64
CA ARG A 58 14.27 11.74 4.62
C ARG A 58 13.48 10.45 4.70
N LEU A 59 13.23 9.89 3.52
CA LEU A 59 12.63 8.59 3.34
C LEU A 59 13.47 7.82 2.33
N GLN A 60 14.04 6.71 2.76
CA GLN A 60 14.89 5.86 1.93
C GLN A 60 14.26 4.51 1.74
N ARG A 61 14.05 4.10 0.48
CA ARG A 61 13.62 2.75 0.16
C ARG A 61 14.78 1.77 0.35
N LEU A 62 14.53 0.73 1.13
CA LEU A 62 15.48 -0.34 1.42
C LEU A 62 15.25 -1.54 0.51
N TRP A 63 13.99 -1.83 0.20
CA TRP A 63 13.61 -3.03 -0.51
C TRP A 63 12.26 -2.85 -1.21
N GLN A 64 12.03 -3.63 -2.26
CA GLN A 64 10.74 -3.78 -2.92
C GLN A 64 10.60 -5.19 -3.49
N SER A 65 9.36 -5.68 -3.62
CA SER A 65 9.02 -6.92 -4.32
C SER A 65 8.32 -6.62 -5.65
N GLU A 66 8.34 -7.60 -6.53
CA GLU A 66 7.56 -7.59 -7.76
C GLU A 66 6.07 -7.90 -7.49
N VAL A 67 5.22 -7.66 -8.48
CA VAL A 67 3.78 -7.92 -8.39
C VAL A 67 3.47 -9.40 -8.21
N SER A 68 4.31 -10.29 -8.74
CA SER A 68 4.21 -11.75 -8.56
C SER A 68 4.21 -12.19 -7.09
N ASP A 69 4.84 -11.42 -6.21
CA ASP A 69 4.98 -11.72 -4.78
C ASP A 69 3.91 -11.01 -3.93
N SER A 70 2.85 -10.51 -4.56
CA SER A 70 1.84 -9.71 -3.89
C SER A 70 1.05 -10.48 -2.84
N LEU A 71 1.14 -10.02 -1.58
CA LEU A 71 0.27 -10.49 -0.50
C LEU A 71 -1.19 -10.08 -0.73
N GLY A 72 -1.45 -8.96 -1.41
CA GLY A 72 -2.79 -8.55 -1.81
C GLY A 72 -3.41 -9.54 -2.78
N PHE A 73 -2.67 -10.02 -3.77
CA PHE A 73 -3.14 -11.05 -4.68
C PHE A 73 -3.31 -12.41 -4.01
N LEU A 74 -2.44 -12.77 -3.07
CA LEU A 74 -2.66 -13.95 -2.23
C LEU A 74 -3.98 -13.85 -1.46
N TYR A 75 -4.26 -12.69 -0.88
CA TYR A 75 -5.50 -12.45 -0.15
C TYR A 75 -6.73 -12.52 -1.07
N MET A 76 -6.63 -11.97 -2.28
CA MET A 76 -7.66 -12.09 -3.32
C MET A 76 -7.90 -13.55 -3.72
N ALA A 77 -6.84 -14.34 -3.89
CA ALA A 77 -6.95 -15.77 -4.21
C ALA A 77 -7.65 -16.55 -3.09
N VAL A 78 -7.32 -16.28 -1.83
CA VAL A 78 -8.01 -16.87 -0.67
C VAL A 78 -9.48 -16.45 -0.63
N THR A 79 -9.78 -15.18 -0.92
CA THR A 79 -11.15 -14.66 -1.00
C THR A 79 -11.97 -15.43 -2.04
N ALA A 80 -11.42 -15.63 -3.23
CA ALA A 80 -12.07 -16.41 -4.29
C ALA A 80 -12.21 -17.89 -3.92
N TYR A 81 -11.18 -18.48 -3.29
CA TYR A 81 -11.23 -19.87 -2.80
C TYR A 81 -12.35 -20.11 -1.78
N LEU A 82 -12.63 -19.12 -0.93
CA LEU A 82 -13.74 -19.17 0.04
C LEU A 82 -15.11 -18.92 -0.61
N GLY A 83 -15.18 -18.72 -1.93
CA GLY A 83 -16.43 -18.53 -2.68
C GLY A 83 -16.95 -17.08 -2.69
N PHE A 84 -16.16 -16.12 -2.26
CA PHE A 84 -16.52 -14.70 -2.33
C PHE A 84 -16.12 -14.10 -3.68
N LYS A 85 -16.76 -13.00 -4.04
CA LYS A 85 -16.43 -12.26 -5.29
C LYS A 85 -15.08 -11.55 -5.16
N PRO A 86 -14.33 -11.36 -6.27
CA PRO A 86 -13.17 -10.49 -6.29
C PRO A 86 -13.51 -9.10 -5.74
N PHE A 87 -12.55 -8.46 -5.10
CA PHE A 87 -12.68 -7.13 -4.45
C PHE A 87 -13.65 -7.09 -3.25
N THR A 88 -13.93 -8.25 -2.63
CA THR A 88 -14.67 -8.34 -1.37
C THR A 88 -13.81 -8.83 -0.22
N GLU A 89 -12.50 -8.58 -0.26
CA GLU A 89 -11.52 -8.99 0.75
C GLU A 89 -11.89 -8.46 2.13
N GLY A 90 -12.52 -7.30 2.21
CA GLY A 90 -13.06 -6.74 3.45
C GLY A 90 -14.10 -7.64 4.13
N THR A 91 -14.90 -8.40 3.36
CA THR A 91 -15.84 -9.39 3.90
C THR A 91 -15.08 -10.55 4.55
N VAL A 92 -14.00 -11.02 3.91
CA VAL A 92 -13.16 -12.10 4.44
C VAL A 92 -12.43 -11.63 5.71
N MET A 93 -11.97 -10.37 5.75
CA MET A 93 -11.38 -9.77 6.95
C MET A 93 -12.39 -9.72 8.11
N ALA A 94 -13.63 -9.32 7.85
CA ALA A 94 -14.68 -9.31 8.87
C ALA A 94 -14.99 -10.74 9.36
N LEU A 95 -15.05 -11.71 8.45
CA LEU A 95 -15.25 -13.13 8.79
C LEU A 95 -14.08 -13.66 9.65
N ALA A 96 -12.85 -13.33 9.32
CA ALA A 96 -11.68 -13.71 10.09
C ALA A 96 -11.73 -13.17 11.53
N GLY A 97 -12.30 -11.97 11.74
CA GLY A 97 -12.51 -11.38 13.05
C GLY A 97 -13.51 -12.13 13.95
N THR A 98 -14.34 -13.00 13.38
CA THR A 98 -15.27 -13.86 14.16
C THR A 98 -14.64 -15.16 14.63
N GLY A 99 -13.45 -15.50 14.11
CA GLY A 99 -12.70 -16.70 14.44
C GLY A 99 -11.65 -16.45 15.52
N GLY A 100 -11.19 -17.52 16.18
CA GLY A 100 -10.01 -17.46 17.05
C GLY A 100 -8.75 -17.91 16.30
N PRO A 101 -7.57 -17.41 16.65
CA PRO A 101 -6.32 -17.86 16.07
C PRO A 101 -6.06 -19.32 16.46
N LYS A 102 -6.33 -20.25 15.55
CA LYS A 102 -5.84 -21.62 15.71
C LYS A 102 -4.37 -21.61 15.32
N ARG A 103 -3.47 -21.94 16.24
CA ARG A 103 -2.08 -22.19 15.90
C ARG A 103 -2.06 -23.30 14.87
N ALA A 104 -1.54 -23.00 13.67
CA ALA A 104 -1.16 -24.04 12.74
C ALA A 104 -0.06 -24.87 13.42
N THR A 105 -0.37 -26.09 13.78
CA THR A 105 0.63 -27.07 14.19
C THR A 105 1.30 -27.53 12.90
N VAL A 106 2.55 -27.08 12.70
CA VAL A 106 3.44 -27.59 11.66
C VAL A 106 4.01 -28.90 12.13
#